data_bdc9aea6a0bc22a93297c9e891e0b54b
#
_entry.id   bdc9aea6a0bc22a93297c9e891e0b54b
#
_cell.length_a   1.000
_cell.length_b   1.000
_cell.length_c   1.000
_cell.angle_alpha   90.00
_cell.angle_beta   90.00
_cell.angle_gamma   90.00
#
_symmetry.space_group_name_H-M   'P 1'
#
loop_
_entity.id
_entity.type
_entity.pdbx_description
1 polymer ?
#
loop_
_entity_poly.entity_id
_entity_poly.type
_entity_poly.pdbx_seq_one_letter_code
_entity_poly.pdbx_strand_id
1 'polypeptide(L)'
;MSSMYNINYKEFKEIEKQILFKKVIAWTEETLTLDDGTVIEIVESEQDCCASAGGYWTNVKLDAVITNVKIEDEITRPAFEDYPDEESESLATVVLYHNQNPIAQGECYADAGNGDFYYSVCSLKIKDIHYPVVEH
;
A
#
# COMPACT_ATOMS: atom_id res chain seq x y z
N MET A 1 -1.76 20.43 -4.06
CA MET A 1 -2.06 20.34 -2.69
C MET A 1 -0.90 20.69 -1.83
N SER A 2 -1.19 21.34 -0.84
CA SER A 2 -0.19 21.69 0.02
C SER A 2 0.30 20.61 0.88
N SER A 3 1.47 20.52 0.96
CA SER A 3 2.06 19.71 1.90
C SER A 3 2.25 20.41 3.19
N MET A 4 1.15 20.78 3.80
CA MET A 4 1.23 21.18 5.19
C MET A 4 1.94 20.13 6.02
N TYR A 5 1.97 18.92 5.50
CA TYR A 5 2.46 17.79 6.25
C TYR A 5 3.75 17.32 5.64
N ASN A 6 4.69 17.89 5.36
CA ASN A 6 6.02 17.43 4.97
C ASN A 6 6.16 15.91 4.91
N ILE A 7 5.33 15.28 4.08
CA ILE A 7 5.38 13.82 3.95
C ILE A 7 6.72 13.43 3.34
N ASN A 8 7.42 12.53 4.00
CA ASN A 8 8.70 12.04 3.53
C ASN A 8 8.47 10.81 2.66
N TYR A 9 8.61 10.99 1.35
CA TYR A 9 8.44 9.91 0.39
C TYR A 9 9.79 9.33 -0.02
N LYS A 10 9.82 8.01 -0.20
CA LYS A 10 10.92 7.32 -0.89
C LYS A 10 10.32 6.36 -1.89
N GLU A 11 11.11 6.00 -2.90
CA GLU A 11 10.66 5.02 -3.89
C GLU A 11 10.37 3.68 -3.22
N PHE A 12 9.38 2.97 -3.74
CA PHE A 12 8.95 1.71 -3.16
C PHE A 12 10.11 0.72 -2.99
N LYS A 13 11.01 0.68 -3.94
CA LYS A 13 12.17 -0.20 -3.89
C LYS A 13 13.01 0.00 -2.63
N GLU A 14 13.05 1.20 -2.10
CA GLU A 14 13.85 1.51 -0.90
C GLU A 14 13.31 0.83 0.36
N ILE A 15 12.07 0.33 0.30
CA ILE A 15 11.48 -0.38 1.45
C ILE A 15 12.26 -1.65 1.78
N GLU A 16 12.90 -2.26 0.79
CA GLU A 16 13.68 -3.48 0.99
C GLU A 16 14.70 -3.34 2.10
N LYS A 17 15.34 -2.18 2.20
CA LYS A 17 16.34 -1.92 3.23
C LYS A 17 15.78 -2.00 4.63
N GLN A 18 14.47 -1.82 4.77
CA GLN A 18 13.82 -1.79 6.08
C GLN A 18 13.24 -3.13 6.49
N ILE A 19 12.93 -4.01 5.53
CA ILE A 19 12.13 -5.20 5.82
C ILE A 19 12.77 -6.53 5.45
N LEU A 20 13.75 -6.56 4.54
CA LEU A 20 14.34 -7.83 4.12
C LEU A 20 15.02 -8.53 5.29
N PHE A 21 14.86 -9.85 5.31
CA PHE A 21 15.45 -10.78 6.29
C PHE A 21 14.88 -10.66 7.70
N LYS A 22 13.73 -10.00 7.83
CA LYS A 22 12.97 -9.93 9.08
C LYS A 22 11.74 -10.81 8.97
N LYS A 23 11.13 -11.14 10.10
CA LYS A 23 9.94 -12.00 10.18
C LYS A 23 8.74 -11.19 10.62
N VAL A 24 7.57 -11.51 10.06
CA VAL A 24 6.32 -10.95 10.57
C VAL A 24 5.93 -11.74 11.80
N ILE A 25 5.76 -11.07 12.93
CA ILE A 25 5.41 -11.73 14.21
C ILE A 25 4.00 -11.40 14.66
N ALA A 26 3.37 -10.38 14.14
CA ALA A 26 1.99 -10.01 14.47
C ALA A 26 1.42 -9.17 13.34
N TRP A 27 0.08 -9.10 13.26
CA TRP A 27 -0.55 -8.28 12.22
C TRP A 27 -1.99 -7.90 12.57
N THR A 28 -2.43 -6.81 11.96
CA THR A 28 -3.84 -6.40 11.92
C THR A 28 -4.18 -6.16 10.45
N GLU A 29 -5.41 -5.78 10.15
CA GLU A 29 -5.76 -5.45 8.76
C GLU A 29 -4.91 -4.29 8.23
N GLU A 30 -4.47 -3.40 9.09
CA GLU A 30 -3.72 -2.21 8.66
C GLU A 30 -2.22 -2.35 8.82
N THR A 31 -1.74 -3.23 9.68
CA THR A 31 -0.32 -3.27 10.06
C THR A 31 0.27 -4.66 10.05
N LEU A 32 1.56 -4.72 9.72
CA LEU A 32 2.40 -5.89 9.99
C LEU A 32 3.48 -5.45 10.98
N THR A 33 3.74 -6.27 12.00
CA THR A 33 4.82 -6.02 12.94
C THR A 33 5.92 -7.04 12.74
N LEU A 34 7.14 -6.56 12.57
CA LEU A 34 8.31 -7.41 12.35
C LEU A 34 9.04 -7.70 13.66
N ASP A 35 9.92 -8.69 13.63
CA ASP A 35 10.59 -9.19 14.82
C ASP A 35 11.57 -8.20 15.47
N ASP A 36 11.96 -7.14 14.75
CA ASP A 36 12.77 -6.07 15.33
C ASP A 36 11.94 -4.88 15.80
N GLY A 37 10.61 -5.00 15.80
CA GLY A 37 9.71 -3.93 16.19
C GLY A 37 9.27 -3.01 15.06
N THR A 38 9.79 -3.18 13.85
CA THR A 38 9.37 -2.39 12.70
C THR A 38 7.91 -2.67 12.39
N VAL A 39 7.13 -1.63 12.14
CA VAL A 39 5.71 -1.73 11.75
C VAL A 39 5.55 -1.24 10.33
N ILE A 40 4.91 -2.05 9.49
CA ILE A 40 4.57 -1.69 8.12
C ILE A 40 3.07 -1.43 8.08
N GLU A 41 2.70 -0.19 7.79
CA GLU A 41 1.30 0.23 7.81
C GLU A 41 0.84 0.62 6.40
N ILE A 42 -0.39 0.22 6.02
CA ILE A 42 -1.01 0.68 4.78
C ILE A 42 -1.74 1.98 5.11
N VAL A 43 -1.39 3.06 4.42
CA VAL A 43 -1.93 4.39 4.73
C VAL A 43 -2.39 5.12 3.48
N GLU A 44 -3.34 6.04 3.69
CA GLU A 44 -3.69 7.05 2.71
C GLU A 44 -2.71 8.21 2.92
N SER A 45 -1.73 8.35 2.03
CA SER A 45 -0.71 9.39 2.16
C SER A 45 -1.23 10.76 1.79
N GLU A 46 -2.00 10.81 0.70
CA GLU A 46 -2.57 12.05 0.20
C GLU A 46 -3.96 11.78 -0.34
N GLN A 47 -4.79 12.80 -0.26
CA GLN A 47 -6.17 12.68 -0.68
C GLN A 47 -6.75 14.08 -0.90
N ASP A 48 -7.26 14.29 -2.10
CA ASP A 48 -8.08 15.47 -2.36
C ASP A 48 -9.47 15.24 -1.78
N CYS A 49 -10.22 16.30 -1.69
CA CYS A 49 -11.52 16.36 -1.00
C CYS A 49 -12.39 15.11 -1.13
N CYS A 50 -12.50 14.53 -2.32
CA CYS A 50 -13.49 13.48 -2.58
C CYS A 50 -12.88 12.17 -3.06
N ALA A 51 -11.56 12.09 -3.12
CA ALA A 51 -10.85 10.88 -3.44
C ALA A 51 -10.51 10.11 -2.16
N SER A 52 -10.21 8.84 -2.29
CA SER A 52 -9.76 8.05 -1.15
C SER A 52 -8.74 7.01 -1.58
N ALA A 53 -7.95 6.59 -0.63
CA ALA A 53 -6.96 5.54 -0.83
C ALA A 53 -6.84 4.74 0.47
N GLY A 54 -6.42 3.49 0.35
CA GLY A 54 -6.24 2.65 1.51
C GLY A 54 -6.03 1.20 1.13
N GLY A 55 -6.19 0.33 2.08
CA GLY A 55 -6.01 -1.09 1.82
C GLY A 55 -5.98 -1.89 3.11
N TYR A 56 -5.67 -3.17 2.96
CA TYR A 56 -5.62 -4.08 4.08
C TYR A 56 -4.67 -5.23 3.80
N TRP A 57 -4.10 -5.78 4.88
CA TRP A 57 -3.28 -6.97 4.82
C TRP A 57 -4.15 -8.22 4.91
N THR A 58 -3.76 -9.26 4.18
CA THR A 58 -4.45 -10.54 4.19
C THR A 58 -3.46 -11.66 3.91
N ASN A 59 -3.88 -12.90 4.14
CA ASN A 59 -3.09 -14.10 3.89
C ASN A 59 -1.71 -14.03 4.56
N VAL A 60 -1.68 -13.56 5.81
CA VAL A 60 -0.43 -13.36 6.53
C VAL A 60 0.02 -14.67 7.19
N LYS A 61 1.26 -15.06 6.94
CA LYS A 61 1.91 -16.18 7.60
C LYS A 61 2.97 -15.66 8.55
N LEU A 62 2.88 -16.06 9.80
CA LEU A 62 3.82 -15.60 10.81
C LEU A 62 5.11 -16.40 10.80
N ASP A 63 6.17 -15.79 11.31
CA ASP A 63 7.48 -16.40 11.55
C ASP A 63 8.25 -16.83 10.29
N ALA A 64 7.84 -16.38 9.11
CA ALA A 64 8.58 -16.60 7.90
C ALA A 64 9.44 -15.37 7.56
N VAL A 65 10.68 -15.60 7.14
CA VAL A 65 11.61 -14.52 6.80
C VAL A 65 11.22 -13.90 5.46
N ILE A 66 11.17 -12.57 5.41
CA ILE A 66 10.90 -11.83 4.18
C ILE A 66 12.17 -11.84 3.34
N THR A 67 12.10 -12.42 2.14
CA THR A 67 13.24 -12.45 1.22
C THR A 67 13.02 -11.58 -0.01
N ASN A 68 11.79 -11.15 -0.28
CA ASN A 68 11.49 -10.30 -1.43
C ASN A 68 10.17 -9.57 -1.19
N VAL A 69 10.01 -8.45 -1.87
CA VAL A 69 8.75 -7.67 -1.86
C VAL A 69 8.49 -7.17 -3.27
N LYS A 70 7.24 -7.27 -3.72
CA LYS A 70 6.84 -6.81 -5.06
C LYS A 70 5.49 -6.15 -5.02
N ILE A 71 5.25 -5.25 -5.98
CA ILE A 71 3.91 -4.76 -6.28
C ILE A 71 3.43 -5.56 -7.50
N GLU A 72 2.27 -6.19 -7.37
CA GLU A 72 1.70 -7.05 -8.41
C GLU A 72 0.26 -6.65 -8.71
N ASP A 73 -0.27 -7.17 -9.81
CA ASP A 73 -1.67 -7.00 -10.20
C ASP A 73 -2.12 -5.55 -10.26
N GLU A 74 -1.27 -4.67 -10.81
CA GLU A 74 -1.60 -3.28 -10.98
C GLU A 74 -2.63 -3.12 -12.09
N ILE A 75 -3.81 -2.59 -11.74
CA ILE A 75 -4.88 -2.34 -12.71
C ILE A 75 -5.56 -1.00 -12.40
N THR A 76 -6.14 -0.42 -13.43
CA THR A 76 -7.03 0.74 -13.29
C THR A 76 -8.36 0.36 -13.93
N ARG A 77 -9.45 0.62 -13.24
CA ARG A 77 -10.79 0.25 -13.71
C ARG A 77 -11.82 1.28 -13.28
N PRO A 78 -13.00 1.32 -13.97
CA PRO A 78 -14.10 2.14 -13.49
C PRO A 78 -14.58 1.62 -12.12
N ALA A 79 -14.87 2.53 -11.19
CA ALA A 79 -15.40 2.15 -9.89
C ALA A 79 -16.85 1.64 -10.02
N PHE A 80 -17.58 2.11 -11.04
CA PHE A 80 -18.96 1.70 -11.29
C PHE A 80 -19.10 1.21 -12.72
N GLU A 81 -19.52 -0.03 -12.91
CA GLU A 81 -19.68 -0.60 -14.25
C GLU A 81 -20.69 0.16 -15.11
N ASP A 82 -21.75 0.67 -14.49
CA ASP A 82 -22.83 1.38 -15.21
C ASP A 82 -22.46 2.83 -15.55
N TYR A 83 -21.42 3.35 -14.92
CA TYR A 83 -21.00 4.75 -15.09
C TYR A 83 -19.48 4.84 -15.20
N PRO A 84 -18.92 4.26 -16.27
CA PRO A 84 -17.46 4.12 -16.34
C PRO A 84 -16.67 5.42 -16.43
N ASP A 85 -17.33 6.52 -16.81
CA ASP A 85 -16.66 7.81 -16.96
C ASP A 85 -16.77 8.70 -15.73
N GLU A 86 -17.48 8.26 -14.69
CA GLU A 86 -17.72 9.11 -13.52
C GLU A 86 -16.70 8.95 -12.41
N GLU A 87 -16.10 7.79 -12.30
CA GLU A 87 -15.12 7.53 -11.27
C GLU A 87 -14.27 6.34 -11.67
N SER A 88 -12.99 6.39 -11.37
CA SER A 88 -12.09 5.27 -11.60
C SER A 88 -11.22 5.02 -10.38
N GLU A 89 -10.71 3.81 -10.26
CA GLU A 89 -9.80 3.43 -9.20
C GLU A 89 -8.63 2.64 -9.74
N SER A 90 -7.49 2.77 -9.07
CA SER A 90 -6.31 1.97 -9.34
C SER A 90 -6.09 1.02 -8.18
N LEU A 91 -5.72 -0.19 -8.51
CA LEU A 91 -5.51 -1.27 -7.54
C LEU A 91 -4.12 -1.85 -7.72
N ALA A 92 -3.52 -2.26 -6.63
CA ALA A 92 -2.25 -2.96 -6.65
C ALA A 92 -2.14 -3.84 -5.40
N THR A 93 -1.42 -4.95 -5.50
CA THR A 93 -1.18 -5.83 -4.38
C THR A 93 0.30 -5.81 -4.04
N VAL A 94 0.63 -5.47 -2.79
CA VAL A 94 1.98 -5.63 -2.28
C VAL A 94 2.11 -7.07 -1.80
N VAL A 95 3.09 -7.80 -2.29
CA VAL A 95 3.30 -9.19 -1.86
C VAL A 95 4.67 -9.32 -1.23
N LEU A 96 4.70 -9.81 0.01
CA LEU A 96 5.93 -10.17 0.68
C LEU A 96 6.15 -11.67 0.49
N TYR A 97 7.39 -12.04 0.17
CA TYR A 97 7.72 -13.43 -0.15
C TYR A 97 8.77 -13.98 0.81
N HIS A 98 8.64 -15.26 1.13
CA HIS A 98 9.72 -16.08 1.66
C HIS A 98 10.13 -17.00 0.54
N ASN A 99 11.29 -16.76 -0.07
CA ASN A 99 11.71 -17.42 -1.30
C ASN A 99 10.66 -17.17 -2.39
N GLN A 100 9.94 -18.19 -2.82
CA GLN A 100 8.90 -18.03 -3.84
C GLN A 100 7.48 -18.12 -3.26
N ASN A 101 7.36 -18.20 -1.94
CA ASN A 101 6.06 -18.37 -1.28
C ASN A 101 5.55 -17.03 -0.73
N PRO A 102 4.36 -16.61 -1.14
CA PRO A 102 3.76 -15.40 -0.54
C PRO A 102 3.51 -15.63 0.95
N ILE A 103 3.91 -14.65 1.77
CA ILE A 103 3.71 -14.72 3.22
C ILE A 103 2.87 -13.58 3.75
N ALA A 104 2.58 -12.57 2.94
CA ALA A 104 1.63 -11.51 3.27
C ALA A 104 1.24 -10.80 1.98
N GLN A 105 -0.01 -10.37 1.89
CA GLN A 105 -0.52 -9.62 0.76
C GLN A 105 -1.21 -8.35 1.26
N GLY A 106 -0.81 -7.22 0.73
CA GLY A 106 -1.44 -5.93 1.00
C GLY A 106 -2.26 -5.48 -0.20
N GLU A 107 -3.58 -5.57 -0.07
CA GLU A 107 -4.49 -5.14 -1.13
C GLU A 107 -4.66 -3.62 -1.01
N CYS A 108 -4.22 -2.88 -2.03
CA CYS A 108 -4.21 -1.42 -2.00
C CYS A 108 -5.06 -0.83 -3.11
N TYR A 109 -5.68 0.31 -2.83
CA TYR A 109 -6.45 1.05 -3.83
C TYR A 109 -6.22 2.54 -3.69
N ALA A 110 -6.45 3.26 -4.79
CA ALA A 110 -6.53 4.71 -4.82
C ALA A 110 -7.55 5.10 -5.87
N ASP A 111 -8.45 6.05 -5.57
CA ASP A 111 -9.43 6.52 -6.53
C ASP A 111 -9.28 8.01 -6.80
N ALA A 112 -9.94 8.47 -7.86
CA ALA A 112 -9.93 9.87 -8.27
C ALA A 112 -11.17 10.63 -7.80
N GLY A 113 -12.03 9.97 -7.03
CA GLY A 113 -13.22 10.59 -6.49
C GLY A 113 -14.29 10.85 -7.52
N ASN A 114 -15.30 11.59 -7.10
CA ASN A 114 -16.47 11.89 -7.91
C ASN A 114 -16.08 12.72 -9.13
N GLY A 115 -16.48 12.28 -10.32
CA GLY A 115 -16.16 12.97 -11.57
C GLY A 115 -14.75 12.73 -12.06
N ASP A 116 -13.98 11.89 -11.39
CA ASP A 116 -12.61 11.51 -11.77
C ASP A 116 -11.64 12.70 -11.79
N PHE A 117 -11.86 13.68 -10.90
CA PHE A 117 -11.04 14.90 -10.86
C PHE A 117 -10.06 14.97 -9.71
N TYR A 118 -10.17 14.07 -8.75
CA TYR A 118 -9.42 14.17 -7.51
C TYR A 118 -8.24 13.21 -7.52
N TYR A 119 -7.39 13.33 -6.52
CA TYR A 119 -6.13 12.60 -6.47
C TYR A 119 -5.98 11.92 -5.11
N SER A 120 -5.48 10.71 -5.10
CA SER A 120 -5.16 10.00 -3.86
C SER A 120 -3.94 9.13 -4.03
N VAL A 121 -3.27 8.86 -2.92
CA VAL A 121 -2.08 7.99 -2.89
C VAL A 121 -2.20 7.02 -1.73
N CYS A 122 -2.05 5.73 -2.04
CA CYS A 122 -1.91 4.69 -1.04
C CYS A 122 -0.44 4.30 -0.93
N SER A 123 0.08 4.28 0.28
CA SER A 123 1.48 3.95 0.53
C SER A 123 1.61 2.91 1.63
N LEU A 124 2.77 2.26 1.67
CA LEU A 124 3.23 1.61 2.89
C LEU A 124 4.03 2.63 3.68
N LYS A 125 3.79 2.71 4.97
CA LYS A 125 4.50 3.62 5.86
C LYS A 125 5.31 2.81 6.87
N ILE A 126 6.58 3.16 6.98
CA ILE A 126 7.48 2.61 7.98
C ILE A 126 8.15 3.79 8.66
N LYS A 127 7.94 3.90 9.99
CA LYS A 127 8.39 5.07 10.76
C LYS A 127 7.76 6.30 10.11
N ASP A 128 8.34 7.30 9.75
CA ASP A 128 7.70 8.45 9.13
C ASP A 128 7.95 8.52 7.62
N ILE A 129 8.33 7.41 7.01
CA ILE A 129 8.61 7.35 5.58
C ILE A 129 7.48 6.63 4.85
N HIS A 130 6.98 7.25 3.79
CA HIS A 130 5.93 6.71 2.94
C HIS A 130 6.53 6.16 1.65
N TYR A 131 6.17 4.94 1.31
CA TYR A 131 6.60 4.26 0.09
C TYR A 131 5.35 4.07 -0.79
N PRO A 132 5.14 4.93 -1.80
CA PRO A 132 3.92 4.85 -2.60
C PRO A 132 3.76 3.51 -3.30
N VAL A 133 2.55 2.97 -3.24
CA VAL A 133 2.19 1.71 -3.89
C VAL A 133 1.33 1.99 -5.12
N VAL A 134 0.27 2.76 -4.94
CA VAL A 134 -0.66 3.08 -6.02
C VAL A 134 -1.20 4.48 -5.83
N GLU A 135 -1.39 5.17 -6.94
CA GLU A 135 -1.97 6.51 -6.95
C GLU A 135 -2.93 6.65 -8.12
N HIS A 136 -3.83 7.61 -8.03
CA HIS A 136 -4.80 7.83 -9.09
C HIS A 136 -5.29 9.27 -9.14
#